data_8dbe9b1646f0f7f1807c2fe67f9baabd
#
_entry.id   8dbe9b1646f0f7f1807c2fe67f9baabd
#
_cell.length_a   1.000
_cell.length_b   1.000
_cell.length_c   1.000
_cell.angle_alpha   90.00
_cell.angle_beta   90.00
_cell.angle_gamma   90.00
#
_symmetry.space_group_name_H-M   'P 1'
#
loop_
_entity.id
_entity.type
_entity.pdbx_description
1 polymer ?
#
loop_
_entity_poly.entity_id
_entity_poly.type
_entity_poly.pdbx_seq_one_letter_code
_entity_poly.pdbx_strand_id
1 'polypeptide(L)'
;MAKQKFERSKPHVNIGTIGHVDHGKTTLTAAITTVLANRGFAEAFNYADIDRAPEEKERGITINTAHVEYETENRHYAHVDCPGHADYVKNMITGAAQMDGAILVCSAADGPMPQTREHILLASRVGVDYIVVFLNKADMVDDEELLELVEMEVRELLSEYNFPGDDIPVIKGSALRALENPTDPEATACIMELMDAVDSYIPTPERATDKPFLMPVEDVFTITGRGTVATGRVERGILHVGDEVEVIGLTEERRKTVVTGIEMFRKLLDEAQAGDNIGALLRGVQRTDIERGQVLAKVGSVNPHSKFVGQVYVLKKEEGGRHTPFFDGYRPQFYFRTTDVTGSIKLPEGMEMVMPGDHIDMEVELITEIAMDEGLRFAIREGGRTVGSGVVTSIIE
;
A
#
# COMPACT_ATOMS: atom_id res chain seq x y z
N MET A 1 27.91 -16.85 3.61
CA MET A 1 27.11 -17.39 4.73
C MET A 1 25.84 -17.98 4.15
N ALA A 2 25.33 -19.11 4.66
CA ALA A 2 24.02 -19.63 4.26
C ALA A 2 22.95 -18.64 4.74
N LYS A 3 21.97 -18.31 3.88
CA LYS A 3 20.84 -17.46 4.27
C LYS A 3 20.02 -18.20 5.33
N GLN A 4 19.51 -17.45 6.31
CA GLN A 4 18.60 -17.99 7.32
C GLN A 4 17.27 -18.38 6.65
N LYS A 5 16.60 -19.38 7.22
CA LYS A 5 15.26 -19.77 6.85
C LYS A 5 14.26 -18.97 7.67
N PHE A 6 13.19 -18.50 7.03
CA PHE A 6 12.10 -17.81 7.73
C PHE A 6 11.27 -18.85 8.49
N GLU A 7 10.99 -18.59 9.76
CA GLU A 7 10.13 -19.42 10.61
C GLU A 7 8.86 -18.63 10.97
N ARG A 8 7.71 -19.21 10.65
CA ARG A 8 6.41 -18.60 10.97
C ARG A 8 6.03 -18.91 12.42
N SER A 9 6.57 -18.16 13.36
CA SER A 9 6.29 -18.32 14.79
C SER A 9 5.11 -17.47 15.30
N LYS A 10 4.75 -16.40 14.56
CA LYS A 10 3.73 -15.43 14.93
C LYS A 10 2.80 -15.12 13.74
N PRO A 11 1.56 -14.66 14.01
CA PRO A 11 0.70 -14.12 12.96
C PRO A 11 1.37 -12.97 12.21
N HIS A 12 1.24 -12.95 10.89
CA HIS A 12 1.84 -11.95 10.02
C HIS A 12 0.82 -10.88 9.61
N VAL A 13 1.15 -9.61 9.79
CA VAL A 13 0.32 -8.46 9.45
C VAL A 13 1.15 -7.45 8.65
N ASN A 14 0.57 -6.94 7.56
CA ASN A 14 1.17 -5.88 6.76
C ASN A 14 0.60 -4.54 7.22
N ILE A 15 1.46 -3.64 7.66
CA ILE A 15 1.09 -2.28 8.00
C ILE A 15 1.96 -1.30 7.23
N GLY A 16 1.64 -0.02 7.28
CA GLY A 16 2.51 1.00 6.71
C GLY A 16 2.15 2.39 7.18
N THR A 17 3.06 3.32 6.89
CA THR A 17 2.90 4.74 7.21
C THR A 17 2.31 5.49 6.03
N ILE A 18 1.26 6.26 6.29
CA ILE A 18 0.62 7.18 5.35
C ILE A 18 0.53 8.57 5.97
N GLY A 19 0.35 9.60 5.17
CA GLY A 19 0.22 10.99 5.63
C GLY A 19 1.03 11.97 4.78
N HIS A 20 0.94 13.24 5.13
CA HIS A 20 1.55 14.34 4.37
C HIS A 20 3.10 14.25 4.32
N VAL A 21 3.72 14.89 3.31
CA VAL A 21 5.16 15.10 3.27
C VAL A 21 5.61 15.87 4.52
N ASP A 22 6.81 15.60 5.01
CA ASP A 22 7.42 16.23 6.20
C ASP A 22 6.68 16.00 7.54
N HIS A 23 5.61 15.20 7.59
CA HIS A 23 4.99 14.79 8.87
C HIS A 23 5.79 13.73 9.64
N GLY A 24 6.88 13.21 9.07
CA GLY A 24 7.84 12.33 9.75
C GLY A 24 7.53 10.84 9.66
N LYS A 25 6.91 10.37 8.57
CA LYS A 25 6.62 8.93 8.32
C LYS A 25 7.88 8.07 8.39
N THR A 26 8.88 8.39 7.59
CA THR A 26 10.17 7.66 7.54
C THR A 26 10.93 7.76 8.86
N THR A 27 10.85 8.91 9.54
CA THR A 27 11.41 9.07 10.89
C THR A 27 10.72 8.14 11.90
N LEU A 28 9.38 8.02 11.82
CA LEU A 28 8.62 7.11 12.67
C LEU A 28 8.98 5.64 12.37
N THR A 29 9.09 5.27 11.11
CA THR A 29 9.51 3.92 10.69
C THR A 29 10.90 3.58 11.23
N ALA A 30 11.85 4.53 11.15
CA ALA A 30 13.18 4.38 11.74
C ALA A 30 13.14 4.27 13.27
N ALA A 31 12.31 5.07 13.95
CA ALA A 31 12.14 5.03 15.40
C ALA A 31 11.56 3.68 15.86
N ILE A 32 10.51 3.17 15.19
CA ILE A 32 9.92 1.87 15.50
C ILE A 32 10.97 0.77 15.39
N THR A 33 11.68 0.67 14.27
CA THR A 33 12.69 -0.38 14.07
C THR A 33 13.84 -0.28 15.07
N THR A 34 14.30 0.93 15.40
CA THR A 34 15.40 1.14 16.35
C THR A 34 14.99 0.83 17.78
N VAL A 35 13.81 1.27 18.23
CA VAL A 35 13.30 0.99 19.58
C VAL A 35 13.05 -0.51 19.76
N LEU A 36 12.45 -1.17 18.77
CA LEU A 36 12.20 -2.61 18.81
C LEU A 36 13.49 -3.43 18.70
N ALA A 37 14.50 -2.96 17.96
CA ALA A 37 15.82 -3.60 17.88
C ALA A 37 16.52 -3.64 19.25
N ASN A 38 16.43 -2.56 20.03
CA ASN A 38 16.97 -2.53 21.39
C ASN A 38 16.28 -3.51 22.36
N ARG A 39 15.10 -4.02 21.98
CA ARG A 39 14.34 -5.05 22.71
C ARG A 39 14.50 -6.45 22.09
N GLY A 40 15.26 -6.59 21.00
CA GLY A 40 15.51 -7.86 20.31
C GLY A 40 14.42 -8.28 19.35
N PHE A 41 13.52 -7.37 18.95
CA PHE A 41 12.37 -7.64 18.08
C PHE A 41 12.53 -7.12 16.63
N ALA A 42 13.65 -6.50 16.29
CA ALA A 42 13.90 -5.97 14.96
C ALA A 42 15.40 -5.92 14.64
N GLU A 43 15.72 -5.67 13.36
CA GLU A 43 16.98 -5.08 12.92
C GLU A 43 16.79 -3.56 12.86
N ALA A 44 17.72 -2.79 13.43
CA ALA A 44 17.62 -1.33 13.41
C ALA A 44 17.91 -0.79 12.02
N PHE A 45 17.04 0.09 11.53
CA PHE A 45 17.21 0.82 10.28
C PHE A 45 17.31 2.32 10.56
N ASN A 46 18.36 2.95 10.03
CA ASN A 46 18.46 4.40 10.03
C ASN A 46 17.63 5.00 8.89
N TYR A 47 17.31 6.29 8.97
CA TYR A 47 16.62 7.02 7.92
C TYR A 47 17.25 6.79 6.52
N ALA A 48 18.60 6.89 6.42
CA ALA A 48 19.33 6.65 5.18
C ALA A 48 19.34 5.20 4.67
N ASP A 49 18.92 4.24 5.51
CA ASP A 49 18.77 2.84 5.14
C ASP A 49 17.36 2.54 4.62
N ILE A 50 16.39 3.40 4.92
CA ILE A 50 15.02 3.36 4.41
C ILE A 50 14.96 4.09 3.07
N ASP A 51 15.29 5.38 3.04
CA ASP A 51 15.40 6.19 1.82
C ASP A 51 16.78 5.99 1.16
N ARG A 52 16.88 4.99 0.29
CA ARG A 52 18.16 4.51 -0.27
C ARG A 52 18.55 5.17 -1.58
N ALA A 53 17.56 5.58 -2.38
CA ALA A 53 17.81 6.14 -3.69
C ALA A 53 18.58 7.46 -3.62
N PRO A 54 19.52 7.72 -4.53
CA PRO A 54 20.27 8.99 -4.54
C PRO A 54 19.35 10.22 -4.58
N GLU A 55 18.25 10.16 -5.35
CA GLU A 55 17.26 11.23 -5.43
C GLU A 55 16.52 11.46 -4.12
N GLU A 56 16.20 10.41 -3.36
CA GLU A 56 15.56 10.49 -2.05
C GLU A 56 16.47 11.23 -1.07
N LYS A 57 17.75 10.87 -1.07
CA LYS A 57 18.78 11.52 -0.21
C LYS A 57 19.03 12.98 -0.58
N GLU A 58 19.02 13.31 -1.87
CA GLU A 58 19.23 14.66 -2.36
C GLU A 58 18.06 15.59 -2.04
N ARG A 59 16.85 15.07 -2.18
CA ARG A 59 15.60 15.84 -1.96
C ARG A 59 15.09 15.78 -0.53
N GLY A 60 15.56 14.84 0.29
CA GLY A 60 15.08 14.60 1.65
C GLY A 60 13.63 14.12 1.73
N ILE A 61 13.13 13.46 0.67
CA ILE A 61 11.75 12.95 0.59
C ILE A 61 11.74 11.50 0.10
N THR A 62 10.82 10.69 0.62
CA THR A 62 10.59 9.33 0.14
C THR A 62 9.90 9.36 -1.23
N ILE A 63 10.47 8.65 -2.20
CA ILE A 63 9.96 8.54 -3.58
C ILE A 63 9.35 7.15 -3.79
N ASN A 64 10.10 6.11 -3.42
CA ASN A 64 9.67 4.72 -3.56
C ASN A 64 9.20 4.17 -2.23
N THR A 65 8.35 3.14 -2.28
CA THR A 65 7.98 2.39 -1.07
C THR A 65 9.20 1.65 -0.53
N ALA A 66 9.42 1.72 0.77
CA ALA A 66 10.43 0.94 1.46
C ALA A 66 9.77 -0.10 2.37
N HIS A 67 10.36 -1.30 2.42
CA HIS A 67 9.85 -2.40 3.24
C HIS A 67 10.84 -2.71 4.35
N VAL A 68 10.36 -2.72 5.59
CA VAL A 68 11.11 -3.16 6.77
C VAL A 68 10.31 -4.22 7.52
N GLU A 69 11.00 -5.07 8.30
CA GLU A 69 10.35 -6.06 9.16
C GLU A 69 10.67 -5.80 10.63
N TYR A 70 9.72 -6.10 11.49
CA TYR A 70 9.90 -6.13 12.93
C TYR A 70 8.82 -7.00 13.60
N GLU A 71 8.99 -7.25 14.87
CA GLU A 71 8.05 -8.03 15.66
C GLU A 71 7.63 -7.27 16.93
N THR A 72 6.50 -7.67 17.46
CA THR A 72 6.11 -7.48 18.85
C THR A 72 6.14 -8.82 19.58
N GLU A 73 5.73 -8.88 20.81
CA GLU A 73 5.54 -10.17 21.50
C GLU A 73 4.48 -11.03 20.80
N ASN A 74 3.48 -10.40 20.17
CA ASN A 74 2.29 -11.05 19.63
C ASN A 74 2.35 -11.33 18.14
N ARG A 75 3.04 -10.48 17.34
CA ARG A 75 2.93 -10.45 15.88
C ARG A 75 4.26 -10.17 15.19
N HIS A 76 4.34 -10.64 13.95
CA HIS A 76 5.36 -10.27 12.97
C HIS A 76 4.77 -9.26 11.97
N TYR A 77 5.47 -8.16 11.74
CA TYR A 77 5.04 -7.08 10.85
C TYR A 77 5.96 -6.93 9.65
N ALA A 78 5.33 -6.85 8.47
CA ALA A 78 5.93 -6.19 7.31
C ALA A 78 5.42 -4.75 7.28
N HIS A 79 6.32 -3.78 7.29
CA HIS A 79 5.97 -2.37 7.30
C HIS A 79 6.38 -1.71 5.98
N VAL A 80 5.42 -1.05 5.34
CA VAL A 80 5.60 -0.31 4.09
C VAL A 80 5.67 1.18 4.39
N ASP A 81 6.82 1.79 4.22
CA ASP A 81 6.95 3.25 4.29
C ASP A 81 6.55 3.87 2.96
N CYS A 82 5.49 4.69 2.95
CA CYS A 82 4.93 5.28 1.75
C CYS A 82 5.41 6.72 1.53
N PRO A 83 5.63 7.13 0.25
CA PRO A 83 5.90 8.52 -0.06
C PRO A 83 4.74 9.43 0.35
N GLY A 84 5.07 10.66 0.77
CA GLY A 84 4.07 11.66 1.17
C GLY A 84 3.77 12.70 0.11
N HIS A 85 4.64 12.86 -0.89
CA HIS A 85 4.53 13.92 -1.88
C HIS A 85 3.54 13.57 -3.00
N ALA A 86 2.76 14.56 -3.44
CA ALA A 86 1.71 14.40 -4.46
C ALA A 86 2.19 13.79 -5.78
N ASP A 87 3.45 14.07 -6.18
CA ASP A 87 4.01 13.51 -7.43
C ASP A 87 4.19 11.98 -7.38
N TYR A 88 4.26 11.40 -6.19
CA TYR A 88 4.51 9.96 -5.98
C TYR A 88 3.29 9.18 -5.49
N VAL A 89 2.10 9.74 -5.66
CA VAL A 89 0.83 9.10 -5.26
C VAL A 89 0.66 7.71 -5.88
N LYS A 90 1.17 7.45 -7.08
CA LYS A 90 1.18 6.11 -7.69
C LYS A 90 1.91 5.08 -6.79
N ASN A 91 3.06 5.45 -6.23
CA ASN A 91 3.81 4.58 -5.33
C ASN A 91 3.11 4.43 -3.98
N MET A 92 2.48 5.51 -3.49
CA MET A 92 1.62 5.47 -2.30
C MET A 92 0.45 4.50 -2.47
N ILE A 93 -0.28 4.56 -3.59
CA ILE A 93 -1.40 3.63 -3.88
C ILE A 93 -0.90 2.18 -3.90
N THR A 94 0.24 1.93 -4.57
CA THR A 94 0.84 0.59 -4.63
C THR A 94 1.22 0.08 -3.24
N GLY A 95 1.81 0.95 -2.40
CA GLY A 95 2.16 0.60 -1.02
C GLY A 95 0.92 0.35 -0.17
N ALA A 96 -0.08 1.24 -0.24
CA ALA A 96 -1.32 1.11 0.53
C ALA A 96 -2.10 -0.16 0.17
N ALA A 97 -2.12 -0.57 -1.09
CA ALA A 97 -2.75 -1.82 -1.53
C ALA A 97 -2.13 -3.08 -0.89
N GLN A 98 -0.94 -2.97 -0.31
CA GLN A 98 -0.27 -4.07 0.38
C GLN A 98 -0.58 -4.13 1.88
N MET A 99 -1.22 -3.13 2.45
CA MET A 99 -1.46 -3.01 3.88
C MET A 99 -2.75 -3.71 4.31
N ASP A 100 -2.72 -4.32 5.49
CA ASP A 100 -3.89 -4.80 6.21
C ASP A 100 -4.43 -3.72 7.15
N GLY A 101 -3.57 -2.79 7.56
CA GLY A 101 -3.88 -1.60 8.33
C GLY A 101 -2.81 -0.53 8.14
N ALA A 102 -3.11 0.73 8.46
CA ALA A 102 -2.20 1.84 8.28
C ALA A 102 -1.97 2.63 9.58
N ILE A 103 -0.79 3.24 9.67
CA ILE A 103 -0.49 4.27 10.67
C ILE A 103 -0.56 5.63 9.94
N LEU A 104 -1.56 6.42 10.28
CA LEU A 104 -1.68 7.79 9.79
C LEU A 104 -0.76 8.69 10.63
N VAL A 105 0.27 9.23 9.99
CA VAL A 105 1.20 10.16 10.64
C VAL A 105 0.77 11.59 10.32
N CYS A 106 0.38 12.33 11.34
CA CYS A 106 0.00 13.73 11.25
C CYS A 106 0.89 14.55 12.19
N SER A 107 1.43 15.68 11.71
CA SER A 107 2.16 16.61 12.56
C SER A 107 1.19 17.32 13.52
N ALA A 108 1.47 17.26 14.80
CA ALA A 108 0.68 17.99 15.82
C ALA A 108 0.80 19.52 15.69
N ALA A 109 1.91 20.00 15.09
CA ALA A 109 2.14 21.42 14.87
C ALA A 109 1.42 21.96 13.63
N ASP A 110 1.24 21.13 12.58
CA ASP A 110 0.70 21.56 11.29
C ASP A 110 -0.76 21.14 11.09
N GLY A 111 -1.22 20.10 11.81
CA GLY A 111 -2.54 19.48 11.62
C GLY A 111 -2.72 18.73 10.30
N PRO A 112 -3.95 18.36 9.95
CA PRO A 112 -4.24 17.67 8.70
C PRO A 112 -3.99 18.56 7.48
N MET A 113 -3.15 18.08 6.56
CA MET A 113 -2.74 18.78 5.34
C MET A 113 -3.38 18.13 4.09
N PRO A 114 -3.31 18.73 2.89
CA PRO A 114 -3.99 18.20 1.70
C PRO A 114 -3.67 16.74 1.38
N GLN A 115 -2.41 16.31 1.46
CA GLN A 115 -2.06 14.91 1.23
C GLN A 115 -2.54 13.98 2.36
N THR A 116 -2.74 14.48 3.58
CA THR A 116 -3.37 13.69 4.66
C THR A 116 -4.76 13.23 4.22
N ARG A 117 -5.57 14.15 3.68
CA ARG A 117 -6.91 13.85 3.15
C ARG A 117 -6.85 12.87 1.98
N GLU A 118 -5.97 13.12 1.01
CA GLU A 118 -5.81 12.25 -0.16
C GLU A 118 -5.37 10.84 0.23
N HIS A 119 -4.45 10.71 1.20
CA HIS A 119 -3.95 9.40 1.64
C HIS A 119 -5.01 8.59 2.39
N ILE A 120 -5.83 9.23 3.24
CA ILE A 120 -6.97 8.56 3.92
C ILE A 120 -7.97 8.06 2.88
N LEU A 121 -8.35 8.92 1.93
CA LEU A 121 -9.25 8.57 0.84
C LEU A 121 -8.72 7.36 0.05
N LEU A 122 -7.47 7.43 -0.40
CA LEU A 122 -6.86 6.37 -1.21
C LEU A 122 -6.73 5.06 -0.43
N ALA A 123 -6.31 5.11 0.83
CA ALA A 123 -6.22 3.94 1.70
C ALA A 123 -7.58 3.24 1.82
N SER A 124 -8.65 4.00 2.10
CA SER A 124 -10.02 3.46 2.11
C SER A 124 -10.40 2.79 0.78
N ARG A 125 -10.02 3.38 -0.35
CA ARG A 125 -10.40 2.86 -1.68
C ARG A 125 -9.63 1.62 -2.11
N VAL A 126 -8.38 1.47 -1.67
CA VAL A 126 -7.59 0.26 -1.95
C VAL A 126 -7.84 -0.88 -0.96
N GLY A 127 -8.66 -0.66 0.07
CA GLY A 127 -9.11 -1.70 1.00
C GLY A 127 -8.35 -1.74 2.32
N VAL A 128 -7.78 -0.64 2.76
CA VAL A 128 -7.29 -0.48 4.14
C VAL A 128 -8.47 -0.11 5.02
N ASP A 129 -8.92 -1.06 5.84
CA ASP A 129 -10.11 -0.88 6.68
C ASP A 129 -9.78 -0.39 8.11
N TYR A 130 -8.51 -0.43 8.51
CA TYR A 130 -8.06 -0.08 9.86
C TYR A 130 -6.95 0.96 9.82
N ILE A 131 -7.11 2.03 10.59
CA ILE A 131 -6.12 3.11 10.74
C ILE A 131 -5.86 3.34 12.22
N VAL A 132 -4.60 3.47 12.61
CA VAL A 132 -4.16 3.99 13.92
C VAL A 132 -3.49 5.33 13.65
N VAL A 133 -3.69 6.33 14.48
CA VAL A 133 -3.14 7.67 14.30
C VAL A 133 -1.93 7.88 15.20
N PHE A 134 -0.87 8.45 14.63
CA PHE A 134 0.27 8.96 15.38
C PHE A 134 0.40 10.47 15.16
N LEU A 135 0.05 11.27 16.18
CA LEU A 135 0.28 12.72 16.21
C LEU A 135 1.74 12.97 16.54
N ASN A 136 2.53 13.13 15.49
CA ASN A 136 3.98 13.31 15.57
C ASN A 136 4.35 14.76 15.86
N LYS A 137 5.60 15.00 16.31
CA LYS A 137 6.13 16.33 16.65
C LYS A 137 5.35 16.98 17.81
N ALA A 138 4.77 16.19 18.71
CA ALA A 138 4.05 16.71 19.87
C ALA A 138 4.95 17.52 20.81
N ASP A 139 6.25 17.27 20.78
CA ASP A 139 7.29 18.03 21.50
C ASP A 139 7.46 19.48 21.00
N MET A 140 6.89 19.84 19.85
CA MET A 140 6.91 21.20 19.30
C MET A 140 5.68 22.02 19.71
N VAL A 141 4.72 21.44 20.42
CA VAL A 141 3.46 22.07 20.79
C VAL A 141 3.37 22.08 22.32
N ASP A 142 3.51 23.28 22.91
CA ASP A 142 3.44 23.47 24.36
C ASP A 142 2.00 23.61 24.89
N ASP A 143 1.03 23.82 23.98
CA ASP A 143 -0.39 24.05 24.29
C ASP A 143 -1.19 22.75 24.13
N GLU A 144 -1.69 22.24 25.26
CA GLU A 144 -2.48 21.02 25.30
C GLU A 144 -3.84 21.15 24.58
N GLU A 145 -4.45 22.35 24.64
CA GLU A 145 -5.72 22.63 23.92
C GLU A 145 -5.53 22.55 22.41
N LEU A 146 -4.36 22.97 21.90
CA LEU A 146 -4.02 22.84 20.48
C LEU A 146 -3.83 21.39 20.08
N LEU A 147 -3.20 20.56 20.92
CA LEU A 147 -3.06 19.12 20.66
C LEU A 147 -4.43 18.43 20.60
N GLU A 148 -5.36 18.80 21.49
CA GLU A 148 -6.72 18.26 21.48
C GLU A 148 -7.50 18.71 20.24
N LEU A 149 -7.32 19.95 19.79
CA LEU A 149 -7.95 20.47 18.59
C LEU A 149 -7.50 19.71 17.34
N VAL A 150 -6.18 19.50 17.20
CA VAL A 150 -5.64 18.75 16.05
C VAL A 150 -6.12 17.29 16.08
N GLU A 151 -6.19 16.66 17.26
CA GLU A 151 -6.76 15.32 17.40
C GLU A 151 -8.20 15.28 16.91
N MET A 152 -9.03 16.26 17.31
CA MET A 152 -10.43 16.36 16.91
C MET A 152 -10.56 16.53 15.40
N GLU A 153 -9.77 17.41 14.77
CA GLU A 153 -9.76 17.58 13.32
C GLU A 153 -9.39 16.29 12.56
N VAL A 154 -8.44 15.52 13.08
CA VAL A 154 -8.07 14.23 12.46
C VAL A 154 -9.20 13.21 12.61
N ARG A 155 -9.88 13.15 13.77
CA ARG A 155 -11.02 12.26 14.00
C ARG A 155 -12.21 12.59 13.09
N GLU A 156 -12.53 13.89 12.96
CA GLU A 156 -13.57 14.37 12.04
C GLU A 156 -13.22 13.97 10.59
N LEU A 157 -11.97 14.21 10.17
CA LEU A 157 -11.51 13.87 8.84
C LEU A 157 -11.62 12.35 8.57
N LEU A 158 -11.26 11.50 9.50
CA LEU A 158 -11.39 10.04 9.37
C LEU A 158 -12.86 9.64 9.25
N SER A 159 -13.75 10.29 10.01
CA SER A 159 -15.20 10.06 9.94
C SER A 159 -15.79 10.46 8.59
N GLU A 160 -15.31 11.54 7.95
CA GLU A 160 -15.71 11.95 6.60
C GLU A 160 -15.43 10.85 5.55
N TYR A 161 -14.38 10.03 5.76
CA TYR A 161 -14.01 8.92 4.86
C TYR A 161 -14.50 7.55 5.34
N ASN A 162 -15.51 7.52 6.21
CA ASN A 162 -16.17 6.33 6.74
C ASN A 162 -15.31 5.44 7.65
N PHE A 163 -14.27 5.97 8.26
CA PHE A 163 -13.59 5.31 9.36
C PHE A 163 -14.28 5.67 10.68
N PRO A 164 -14.22 4.81 11.72
CA PRO A 164 -14.83 5.09 13.02
C PRO A 164 -13.97 6.08 13.83
N GLY A 165 -13.92 7.36 13.40
CA GLY A 165 -13.00 8.37 13.91
C GLY A 165 -12.98 8.51 15.44
N ASP A 166 -14.13 8.35 16.11
CA ASP A 166 -14.23 8.44 17.57
C ASP A 166 -13.54 7.27 18.30
N ASP A 167 -13.53 6.08 17.68
CA ASP A 167 -13.01 4.84 18.28
C ASP A 167 -11.55 4.55 17.91
N ILE A 168 -10.99 5.30 16.95
CA ILE A 168 -9.62 5.09 16.45
C ILE A 168 -8.60 5.49 17.52
N PRO A 169 -7.60 4.63 17.83
CA PRO A 169 -6.49 4.99 18.70
C PRO A 169 -5.68 6.15 18.12
N VAL A 170 -5.44 7.18 18.96
CA VAL A 170 -4.60 8.33 18.62
C VAL A 170 -3.50 8.44 19.66
N ILE A 171 -2.27 8.25 19.22
CA ILE A 171 -1.07 8.30 20.06
C ILE A 171 -0.34 9.61 19.77
N LYS A 172 0.04 10.33 20.83
CA LYS A 172 0.79 11.59 20.75
C LYS A 172 2.25 11.34 21.09
N GLY A 173 3.18 11.88 20.28
CA GLY A 173 4.60 11.69 20.59
C GLY A 173 5.54 12.38 19.61
N SER A 174 6.83 12.13 19.81
CA SER A 174 7.90 12.61 18.93
C SER A 174 8.75 11.42 18.47
N ALA A 175 8.58 11.07 17.18
CA ALA A 175 9.36 10.02 16.55
C ALA A 175 10.86 10.35 16.55
N LEU A 176 11.22 11.63 16.39
CA LEU A 176 12.61 12.07 16.39
C LEU A 176 13.23 11.89 17.77
N ARG A 177 12.54 12.33 18.84
CA ARG A 177 13.03 12.18 20.22
C ARG A 177 13.23 10.70 20.57
N ALA A 178 12.31 9.83 20.17
CA ALA A 178 12.43 8.39 20.36
C ALA A 178 13.60 7.78 19.58
N LEU A 179 13.83 8.23 18.35
CA LEU A 179 14.94 7.78 17.51
C LEU A 179 16.29 8.19 18.04
N GLU A 180 16.42 9.43 18.54
CA GLU A 180 17.66 9.96 19.13
C GLU A 180 17.96 9.36 20.52
N ASN A 181 16.94 8.93 21.26
CA ASN A 181 17.06 8.39 22.61
C ASN A 181 16.41 6.99 22.73
N PRO A 182 16.85 6.00 21.94
CA PRO A 182 16.14 4.72 21.79
C PRO A 182 16.22 3.80 23.02
N THR A 183 16.99 4.16 24.02
CA THR A 183 17.12 3.43 25.30
C THR A 183 16.44 4.15 26.46
N ASP A 184 15.98 5.38 26.25
CA ASP A 184 15.26 6.16 27.26
C ASP A 184 13.78 5.72 27.32
N PRO A 185 13.29 5.19 28.44
CA PRO A 185 11.90 4.74 28.58
C PRO A 185 10.86 5.84 28.33
N GLU A 186 11.16 7.10 28.74
CA GLU A 186 10.25 8.22 28.54
C GLU A 186 10.17 8.62 27.06
N ALA A 187 11.31 8.73 26.39
CA ALA A 187 11.36 9.08 24.98
C ALA A 187 10.72 8.01 24.07
N THR A 188 10.82 6.73 24.44
CA THR A 188 10.31 5.60 23.66
C THR A 188 8.89 5.17 24.03
N ALA A 189 8.29 5.73 25.08
CA ALA A 189 6.95 5.35 25.54
C ALA A 189 5.89 5.45 24.44
N CYS A 190 5.88 6.53 23.68
CA CYS A 190 4.93 6.74 22.58
C CYS A 190 5.06 5.69 21.44
N ILE A 191 6.26 5.18 21.21
CA ILE A 191 6.46 4.11 20.20
C ILE A 191 5.89 2.78 20.72
N MET A 192 6.06 2.47 21.99
CA MET A 192 5.50 1.25 22.58
C MET A 192 3.98 1.32 22.65
N GLU A 193 3.43 2.47 23.05
CA GLU A 193 1.99 2.71 23.04
C GLU A 193 1.39 2.57 21.63
N LEU A 194 2.09 3.10 20.61
CA LEU A 194 1.70 2.92 19.22
C LEU A 194 1.67 1.45 18.83
N MET A 195 2.70 0.67 19.18
CA MET A 195 2.75 -0.75 18.85
C MET A 195 1.69 -1.56 19.58
N ASP A 196 1.39 -1.24 20.84
CA ASP A 196 0.30 -1.85 21.60
C ASP A 196 -1.07 -1.53 20.99
N ALA A 197 -1.26 -0.30 20.51
CA ALA A 197 -2.47 0.10 19.80
C ALA A 197 -2.60 -0.64 18.45
N VAL A 198 -1.53 -0.77 17.68
CA VAL A 198 -1.49 -1.53 16.43
C VAL A 198 -1.80 -3.01 16.68
N ASP A 199 -1.19 -3.62 17.70
CA ASP A 199 -1.43 -5.02 18.07
C ASP A 199 -2.89 -5.30 18.47
N SER A 200 -3.52 -4.36 19.16
CA SER A 200 -4.87 -4.54 19.71
C SER A 200 -5.98 -4.12 18.74
N TYR A 201 -5.78 -3.03 17.99
CA TYR A 201 -6.83 -2.43 17.16
C TYR A 201 -6.90 -3.04 15.76
N ILE A 202 -5.76 -3.33 15.12
CA ILE A 202 -5.73 -3.93 13.80
C ILE A 202 -5.91 -5.44 13.94
N PRO A 203 -6.98 -6.06 13.40
CA PRO A 203 -7.17 -7.50 13.53
C PRO A 203 -6.14 -8.30 12.73
N THR A 204 -5.91 -9.55 13.12
CA THR A 204 -5.17 -10.48 12.27
C THR A 204 -6.02 -10.80 11.04
N PRO A 205 -5.54 -10.49 9.82
CA PRO A 205 -6.36 -10.65 8.63
C PRO A 205 -6.58 -12.11 8.26
N GLU A 206 -7.76 -12.42 7.76
CA GLU A 206 -8.04 -13.70 7.14
C GLU A 206 -7.32 -13.79 5.79
N ARG A 207 -6.61 -14.89 5.56
CA ARG A 207 -5.82 -15.09 4.33
C ARG A 207 -6.52 -16.05 3.38
N ALA A 208 -6.76 -15.63 2.15
CA ALA A 208 -7.36 -16.44 1.09
C ALA A 208 -6.35 -17.48 0.54
N THR A 209 -5.90 -18.42 1.38
CA THR A 209 -4.91 -19.44 1.01
C THR A 209 -5.50 -20.60 0.20
N ASP A 210 -6.82 -20.78 0.21
CA ASP A 210 -7.58 -21.78 -0.53
C ASP A 210 -7.77 -21.46 -2.02
N LYS A 211 -7.53 -20.19 -2.42
CA LYS A 211 -7.64 -19.74 -3.81
C LYS A 211 -6.38 -20.02 -4.61
N PRO A 212 -6.44 -20.05 -5.95
CA PRO A 212 -5.25 -20.13 -6.78
C PRO A 212 -4.29 -18.95 -6.52
N PHE A 213 -2.98 -19.25 -6.51
CA PHE A 213 -1.94 -18.24 -6.29
C PHE A 213 -2.04 -17.06 -7.25
N LEU A 214 -1.89 -15.86 -6.70
CA LEU A 214 -1.75 -14.60 -7.44
C LEU A 214 -0.91 -13.61 -6.64
N MET A 215 0.06 -13.00 -7.32
CA MET A 215 0.93 -11.94 -6.78
C MET A 215 1.08 -10.81 -7.81
N PRO A 216 0.58 -9.60 -7.54
CA PRO A 216 0.90 -8.42 -8.36
C PRO A 216 2.40 -8.11 -8.30
N VAL A 217 2.99 -7.81 -9.47
CA VAL A 217 4.40 -7.45 -9.57
C VAL A 217 4.58 -5.98 -9.22
N GLU A 218 5.39 -5.71 -8.20
CA GLU A 218 5.72 -4.37 -7.73
C GLU A 218 7.04 -3.86 -8.30
N ASP A 219 8.07 -4.71 -8.27
CA ASP A 219 9.39 -4.40 -8.83
C ASP A 219 10.04 -5.65 -9.42
N VAL A 220 10.98 -5.43 -10.34
CA VAL A 220 11.73 -6.50 -11.02
C VAL A 220 13.19 -6.14 -11.07
N PHE A 221 14.04 -7.01 -10.58
CA PHE A 221 15.49 -6.84 -10.63
C PHE A 221 16.22 -8.15 -10.91
N THR A 222 17.48 -8.04 -11.27
CA THR A 222 18.32 -9.20 -11.57
C THR A 222 19.36 -9.38 -10.50
N ILE A 223 19.50 -10.61 -9.99
CA ILE A 223 20.60 -11.00 -9.10
C ILE A 223 21.65 -11.72 -9.96
N THR A 224 22.86 -11.16 -10.01
CA THR A 224 23.98 -11.74 -10.78
C THR A 224 24.22 -13.19 -10.38
N GLY A 225 24.19 -14.08 -11.35
CA GLY A 225 24.40 -15.54 -11.15
C GLY A 225 23.17 -16.30 -10.60
N ARG A 226 22.06 -15.64 -10.29
CA ARG A 226 20.84 -16.28 -9.79
C ARG A 226 19.63 -16.14 -10.71
N GLY A 227 19.49 -15.00 -11.40
CA GLY A 227 18.40 -14.76 -12.34
C GLY A 227 17.53 -13.56 -11.98
N THR A 228 16.35 -13.48 -12.57
CA THR A 228 15.37 -12.41 -12.37
C THR A 228 14.50 -12.68 -11.16
N VAL A 229 14.29 -11.65 -10.36
CA VAL A 229 13.40 -11.64 -9.18
C VAL A 229 12.27 -10.69 -9.44
N ALA A 230 11.04 -11.15 -9.28
CA ALA A 230 9.85 -10.32 -9.21
C ALA A 230 9.42 -10.20 -7.74
N THR A 231 9.20 -8.98 -7.28
CA THR A 231 8.73 -8.72 -5.91
C THR A 231 7.27 -8.32 -5.90
N GLY A 232 6.59 -8.62 -4.81
CA GLY A 232 5.22 -8.23 -4.57
C GLY A 232 4.65 -8.88 -3.32
N ARG A 233 3.46 -8.46 -2.94
CA ARG A 233 2.65 -9.12 -1.91
C ARG A 233 1.82 -10.23 -2.55
N VAL A 234 1.84 -11.41 -1.97
CA VAL A 234 0.92 -12.48 -2.36
C VAL A 234 -0.51 -12.07 -2.01
N GLU A 235 -1.33 -11.83 -3.04
CA GLU A 235 -2.73 -11.40 -2.87
C GLU A 235 -3.60 -12.56 -2.39
N ARG A 236 -3.39 -13.75 -2.96
CA ARG A 236 -4.14 -14.97 -2.65
C ARG A 236 -3.34 -16.24 -2.95
N GLY A 237 -3.76 -17.34 -2.34
CA GLY A 237 -3.19 -18.66 -2.58
C GLY A 237 -1.88 -18.93 -1.86
N ILE A 238 -1.25 -20.02 -2.26
CA ILE A 238 0.05 -20.49 -1.78
C ILE A 238 0.96 -20.73 -2.99
N LEU A 239 2.23 -20.38 -2.84
CA LEU A 239 3.28 -20.57 -3.84
C LEU A 239 4.40 -21.41 -3.22
N HIS A 240 4.81 -22.50 -3.89
CA HIS A 240 5.95 -23.31 -3.48
C HIS A 240 7.14 -23.12 -4.41
N VAL A 241 8.32 -23.35 -3.88
CA VAL A 241 9.52 -23.49 -4.73
C VAL A 241 9.34 -24.70 -5.64
N GLY A 242 9.49 -24.49 -6.95
CA GLY A 242 9.26 -25.50 -7.99
C GLY A 242 7.95 -25.36 -8.73
N ASP A 243 7.03 -24.53 -8.26
CA ASP A 243 5.74 -24.29 -8.94
C ASP A 243 5.95 -23.59 -10.29
N GLU A 244 5.13 -23.99 -11.27
CA GLU A 244 4.99 -23.29 -12.54
C GLU A 244 3.98 -22.16 -12.38
N VAL A 245 4.38 -20.96 -12.79
CA VAL A 245 3.56 -19.75 -12.77
C VAL A 245 3.53 -19.10 -14.14
N GLU A 246 2.56 -18.21 -14.34
CA GLU A 246 2.33 -17.49 -15.57
C GLU A 246 2.41 -15.97 -15.29
N VAL A 247 3.12 -15.24 -16.14
CA VAL A 247 3.15 -13.76 -16.16
C VAL A 247 2.00 -13.27 -17.02
N ILE A 248 1.13 -12.42 -16.49
CA ILE A 248 -0.12 -12.00 -17.14
C ILE A 248 -0.30 -10.49 -17.04
N GLY A 249 -0.84 -9.90 -18.11
CA GLY A 249 -1.24 -8.49 -18.19
C GLY A 249 -0.22 -7.60 -18.88
N LEU A 250 -0.65 -6.44 -19.34
CA LEU A 250 0.09 -5.40 -20.08
C LEU A 250 0.61 -5.80 -21.45
N THR A 251 0.71 -7.08 -21.73
CA THR A 251 1.12 -7.63 -23.04
C THR A 251 0.21 -8.80 -23.41
N GLU A 252 0.05 -9.05 -24.72
CA GLU A 252 -0.70 -10.20 -25.22
C GLU A 252 0.01 -11.54 -24.93
N GLU A 253 1.34 -11.49 -24.73
CA GLU A 253 2.16 -12.67 -24.49
C GLU A 253 2.02 -13.16 -23.05
N ARG A 254 1.53 -14.39 -22.90
CA ARG A 254 1.52 -15.12 -21.61
C ARG A 254 2.81 -15.93 -21.49
N ARG A 255 3.60 -15.62 -20.50
CA ARG A 255 4.88 -16.32 -20.32
C ARG A 255 4.84 -17.21 -19.09
N LYS A 256 5.08 -18.50 -19.32
CA LYS A 256 5.22 -19.48 -18.24
C LYS A 256 6.66 -19.55 -17.74
N THR A 257 6.83 -19.67 -16.45
CA THR A 257 8.12 -19.83 -15.80
C THR A 257 8.00 -20.68 -14.54
N VAL A 258 9.14 -21.11 -13.98
CA VAL A 258 9.19 -21.88 -12.75
C VAL A 258 9.85 -21.05 -11.66
N VAL A 259 9.24 -21.04 -10.49
CA VAL A 259 9.79 -20.39 -9.28
C VAL A 259 10.90 -21.26 -8.72
N THR A 260 12.13 -20.77 -8.73
CA THR A 260 13.32 -21.50 -8.26
C THR A 260 13.75 -21.16 -6.85
N GLY A 261 13.17 -20.13 -6.27
CA GLY A 261 13.40 -19.71 -4.90
C GLY A 261 12.44 -18.63 -4.48
N ILE A 262 12.17 -18.57 -3.19
CA ILE A 262 11.30 -17.55 -2.56
C ILE A 262 12.08 -16.94 -1.41
N GLU A 263 12.08 -15.62 -1.32
CA GLU A 263 12.73 -14.89 -0.25
C GLU A 263 11.77 -13.83 0.33
N MET A 264 11.78 -13.69 1.64
CA MET A 264 11.11 -12.62 2.37
C MET A 264 12.11 -12.01 3.36
N PHE A 265 12.34 -10.69 3.29
CA PHE A 265 13.32 -10.00 4.15
C PHE A 265 14.69 -10.68 4.20
N ARG A 266 15.21 -11.08 3.02
CA ARG A 266 16.49 -11.80 2.83
C ARG A 266 16.57 -13.21 3.46
N LYS A 267 15.47 -13.72 4.02
CA LYS A 267 15.34 -15.08 4.53
C LYS A 267 14.72 -15.99 3.46
N LEU A 268 15.12 -17.24 3.40
CA LEU A 268 14.58 -18.22 2.45
C LEU A 268 13.26 -18.80 2.95
N LEU A 269 12.31 -18.96 2.03
CA LEU A 269 11.05 -19.67 2.26
C LEU A 269 10.96 -20.89 1.35
N ASP A 270 10.37 -21.98 1.86
CA ASP A 270 9.99 -23.13 1.02
C ASP A 270 8.64 -22.85 0.34
N GLU A 271 7.77 -22.12 1.02
CA GLU A 271 6.45 -21.69 0.55
C GLU A 271 6.13 -20.25 0.97
N ALA A 272 5.38 -19.56 0.14
CA ALA A 272 4.77 -18.27 0.46
C ALA A 272 3.25 -18.40 0.43
N GLN A 273 2.57 -17.67 1.28
CA GLN A 273 1.11 -17.65 1.36
C GLN A 273 0.54 -16.24 1.21
N ALA A 274 -0.76 -16.15 0.97
CA ALA A 274 -1.47 -14.88 0.94
C ALA A 274 -1.08 -13.99 2.12
N GLY A 275 -0.71 -12.74 1.82
CA GLY A 275 -0.22 -11.74 2.78
C GLY A 275 1.30 -11.60 2.84
N ASP A 276 2.09 -12.55 2.36
CA ASP A 276 3.55 -12.45 2.38
C ASP A 276 4.07 -11.45 1.34
N ASN A 277 5.02 -10.61 1.72
CA ASN A 277 5.78 -9.77 0.80
C ASN A 277 7.05 -10.50 0.38
N ILE A 278 7.11 -10.97 -0.85
CA ILE A 278 8.16 -11.87 -1.31
C ILE A 278 8.90 -11.37 -2.54
N GLY A 279 10.11 -11.89 -2.71
CA GLY A 279 10.80 -11.93 -3.99
C GLY A 279 10.79 -13.36 -4.53
N ALA A 280 10.13 -13.56 -5.67
CA ALA A 280 10.10 -14.83 -6.38
C ALA A 280 11.21 -14.87 -7.44
N LEU A 281 12.14 -15.83 -7.31
CA LEU A 281 13.21 -16.05 -8.26
C LEU A 281 12.69 -16.91 -9.42
N LEU A 282 12.77 -16.39 -10.64
CA LEU A 282 12.16 -16.97 -11.83
C LEU A 282 13.20 -17.55 -12.79
N ARG A 283 12.92 -18.73 -13.33
CA ARG A 283 13.81 -19.45 -14.25
C ARG A 283 13.62 -18.98 -15.69
N GLY A 284 14.75 -18.66 -16.38
CA GLY A 284 14.74 -18.42 -17.82
C GLY A 284 13.99 -17.17 -18.27
N VAL A 285 13.75 -16.24 -17.35
CA VAL A 285 13.08 -14.97 -17.58
C VAL A 285 14.11 -13.86 -17.41
N GLN A 286 14.14 -12.92 -18.35
CA GLN A 286 14.97 -11.71 -18.23
C GLN A 286 14.18 -10.57 -17.58
N ARG A 287 14.88 -9.58 -17.05
CA ARG A 287 14.23 -8.41 -16.45
C ARG A 287 13.28 -7.67 -17.42
N THR A 288 13.61 -7.69 -18.71
CA THR A 288 12.82 -7.08 -19.80
C THR A 288 11.54 -7.84 -20.14
N ASP A 289 11.40 -9.07 -19.64
CA ASP A 289 10.27 -9.95 -19.94
C ASP A 289 9.13 -9.81 -18.92
N ILE A 290 9.38 -9.10 -17.82
CA ILE A 290 8.42 -8.84 -16.75
C ILE A 290 8.51 -7.37 -16.37
N GLU A 291 7.38 -6.75 -16.11
CA GLU A 291 7.32 -5.37 -15.65
C GLU A 291 6.33 -5.19 -14.50
N ARG A 292 6.49 -4.09 -13.77
CA ARG A 292 5.55 -3.65 -12.74
C ARG A 292 4.16 -3.50 -13.34
N GLY A 293 3.16 -4.03 -12.64
CA GLY A 293 1.76 -3.97 -13.06
C GLY A 293 1.23 -5.27 -13.67
N GLN A 294 2.12 -6.17 -14.09
CA GLN A 294 1.75 -7.54 -14.40
C GLN A 294 1.48 -8.32 -13.11
N VAL A 295 0.94 -9.53 -13.24
CA VAL A 295 0.79 -10.46 -12.12
C VAL A 295 1.53 -11.76 -12.40
N LEU A 296 2.07 -12.39 -11.34
CA LEU A 296 2.42 -13.80 -11.33
C LEU A 296 1.21 -14.56 -10.80
N ALA A 297 0.72 -15.54 -11.54
CA ALA A 297 -0.43 -16.33 -11.14
C ALA A 297 -0.21 -17.82 -11.42
N LYS A 298 -1.00 -18.66 -10.76
CA LYS A 298 -1.08 -20.08 -11.11
C LYS A 298 -1.54 -20.22 -12.56
N VAL A 299 -0.89 -21.06 -13.32
CA VAL A 299 -1.18 -21.25 -14.77
C VAL A 299 -2.68 -21.48 -14.98
N GLY A 300 -3.27 -20.65 -15.87
CA GLY A 300 -4.68 -20.74 -16.27
C GLY A 300 -5.68 -20.29 -15.21
N SER A 301 -5.27 -19.63 -14.11
CA SER A 301 -6.18 -19.21 -13.04
C SER A 301 -6.73 -17.80 -13.19
N VAL A 302 -6.13 -16.96 -14.04
CA VAL A 302 -6.53 -15.58 -14.31
C VAL A 302 -6.41 -15.30 -15.81
N ASN A 303 -7.26 -14.44 -16.32
CA ASN A 303 -7.16 -13.96 -17.70
C ASN A 303 -6.94 -12.45 -17.74
N PRO A 304 -6.23 -11.94 -18.76
CA PRO A 304 -6.18 -10.51 -19.04
C PRO A 304 -7.50 -10.09 -19.71
N HIS A 305 -7.95 -8.89 -19.39
CA HIS A 305 -9.18 -8.28 -19.91
C HIS A 305 -8.99 -6.79 -20.13
N SER A 306 -9.66 -6.26 -21.15
CA SER A 306 -9.66 -4.83 -21.45
C SER A 306 -11.03 -4.18 -21.27
N LYS A 307 -12.14 -4.97 -21.29
CA LYS A 307 -13.49 -4.43 -21.16
C LYS A 307 -14.24 -5.00 -19.98
N PHE A 308 -14.80 -4.10 -19.18
CA PHE A 308 -15.57 -4.48 -18.00
C PHE A 308 -16.66 -3.45 -17.69
N VAL A 309 -17.63 -3.85 -16.86
CA VAL A 309 -18.53 -2.94 -16.16
C VAL A 309 -18.00 -2.69 -14.77
N GLY A 310 -17.91 -1.43 -14.40
CA GLY A 310 -17.50 -1.01 -13.06
C GLY A 310 -18.61 -0.22 -12.37
N GLN A 311 -18.90 -0.55 -11.12
CA GLN A 311 -19.68 0.31 -10.23
C GLN A 311 -18.75 1.38 -9.68
N VAL A 312 -19.02 2.64 -9.98
CA VAL A 312 -18.12 3.77 -9.71
C VAL A 312 -18.82 4.82 -8.86
N TYR A 313 -18.10 5.33 -7.89
CA TYR A 313 -18.41 6.56 -7.19
C TYR A 313 -17.52 7.70 -7.69
N VAL A 314 -18.13 8.78 -8.13
CA VAL A 314 -17.43 9.98 -8.62
C VAL A 314 -17.26 10.97 -7.46
N LEU A 315 -16.02 11.26 -7.10
CA LEU A 315 -15.69 12.11 -5.95
C LEU A 315 -16.19 13.54 -6.15
N LYS A 316 -16.77 14.11 -5.09
CA LYS A 316 -17.17 15.52 -5.02
C LYS A 316 -15.95 16.43 -4.94
N LYS A 317 -16.16 17.73 -5.21
CA LYS A 317 -15.13 18.76 -5.08
C LYS A 317 -14.55 18.83 -3.66
N GLU A 318 -15.40 18.71 -2.64
CA GLU A 318 -15.05 18.76 -1.22
C GLU A 318 -14.17 17.57 -0.82
N GLU A 319 -14.30 16.43 -1.53
CA GLU A 319 -13.49 15.21 -1.38
C GLU A 319 -12.18 15.28 -2.19
N GLY A 320 -11.83 16.41 -2.77
CA GLY A 320 -10.66 16.58 -3.65
C GLY A 320 -10.89 16.15 -5.11
N GLY A 321 -12.10 15.73 -5.46
CA GLY A 321 -12.50 15.28 -6.78
C GLY A 321 -12.75 16.40 -7.79
N ARG A 322 -13.57 16.09 -8.80
CA ARG A 322 -13.96 17.02 -9.86
C ARG A 322 -15.00 18.02 -9.36
N HIS A 323 -15.04 19.19 -10.02
CA HIS A 323 -16.10 20.19 -9.85
C HIS A 323 -16.97 20.33 -11.11
N THR A 324 -16.65 19.60 -12.18
CA THR A 324 -17.39 19.59 -13.45
C THR A 324 -17.80 18.17 -13.80
N PRO A 325 -18.95 18.00 -14.48
CA PRO A 325 -19.36 16.69 -14.98
C PRO A 325 -18.37 16.17 -16.03
N PHE A 326 -18.44 14.87 -16.29
CA PHE A 326 -17.83 14.28 -17.49
C PHE A 326 -18.91 13.62 -18.37
N PHE A 327 -18.53 13.40 -19.61
CA PHE A 327 -19.44 12.93 -20.67
C PHE A 327 -18.96 11.57 -21.19
N ASP A 328 -19.80 10.97 -22.02
CA ASP A 328 -19.44 9.76 -22.74
C ASP A 328 -18.12 9.93 -23.51
N GLY A 329 -17.28 8.89 -23.51
CA GLY A 329 -15.94 8.92 -24.09
C GLY A 329 -14.87 9.59 -23.23
N TYR A 330 -15.14 9.93 -21.96
CA TYR A 330 -14.14 10.43 -21.01
C TYR A 330 -12.99 9.41 -20.83
N ARG A 331 -11.74 9.89 -20.85
CA ARG A 331 -10.53 9.05 -20.88
C ARG A 331 -9.56 9.35 -19.74
N PRO A 332 -9.86 8.92 -18.50
CA PRO A 332 -8.97 9.04 -17.35
C PRO A 332 -7.97 7.88 -17.28
N GLN A 333 -7.13 7.89 -16.22
CA GLN A 333 -6.29 6.77 -15.83
C GLN A 333 -7.00 5.92 -14.77
N PHE A 334 -6.98 4.62 -14.97
CA PHE A 334 -7.49 3.61 -14.05
C PHE A 334 -6.33 2.94 -13.35
N TYR A 335 -6.33 2.97 -12.02
CA TYR A 335 -5.30 2.38 -11.18
C TYR A 335 -5.80 1.05 -10.62
N PHE A 336 -5.15 -0.03 -11.01
CA PHE A 336 -5.41 -1.38 -10.54
C PHE A 336 -4.16 -1.95 -9.87
N ARG A 337 -4.25 -2.49 -8.67
CA ARG A 337 -3.09 -3.09 -7.99
C ARG A 337 -1.83 -2.21 -8.09
N THR A 338 -0.85 -2.63 -8.89
CA THR A 338 0.45 -1.97 -9.06
C THR A 338 0.60 -1.22 -10.38
N THR A 339 -0.46 -1.14 -11.21
CA THR A 339 -0.45 -0.50 -12.54
C THR A 339 -1.49 0.59 -12.69
N ASP A 340 -1.28 1.44 -13.68
CA ASP A 340 -2.25 2.40 -14.19
C ASP A 340 -2.39 2.26 -15.71
N VAL A 341 -3.61 2.26 -16.19
CA VAL A 341 -3.94 2.15 -17.62
C VAL A 341 -4.97 3.21 -17.99
N THR A 342 -4.77 3.85 -19.12
CA THR A 342 -5.79 4.76 -19.68
C THR A 342 -6.97 3.93 -20.20
N GLY A 343 -8.19 4.35 -19.86
CA GLY A 343 -9.40 3.72 -20.36
C GLY A 343 -10.42 4.75 -20.82
N SER A 344 -11.29 4.38 -21.73
CA SER A 344 -12.46 5.17 -22.14
C SER A 344 -13.70 4.69 -21.40
N ILE A 345 -14.51 5.63 -20.94
CA ILE A 345 -15.78 5.37 -20.27
C ILE A 345 -16.89 5.47 -21.30
N LYS A 346 -17.80 4.49 -21.27
CA LYS A 346 -19.05 4.52 -21.99
C LYS A 346 -20.20 4.54 -20.97
N LEU A 347 -21.03 5.56 -21.08
CA LEU A 347 -22.17 5.76 -20.20
C LEU A 347 -23.36 4.88 -20.61
N PRO A 348 -24.25 4.52 -19.66
CA PRO A 348 -25.49 3.83 -19.97
C PRO A 348 -26.37 4.62 -20.94
N GLU A 349 -27.17 3.90 -21.73
CA GLU A 349 -28.12 4.53 -22.67
C GLU A 349 -29.07 5.53 -21.96
N GLY A 350 -29.18 6.73 -22.53
CA GLY A 350 -30.01 7.81 -21.98
C GLY A 350 -29.33 8.69 -20.95
N MET A 351 -28.08 8.41 -20.58
CA MET A 351 -27.28 9.25 -19.69
C MET A 351 -26.28 10.08 -20.49
N GLU A 352 -26.44 11.40 -20.47
CA GLU A 352 -25.57 12.32 -21.22
C GLU A 352 -24.30 12.70 -20.44
N MET A 353 -24.40 12.77 -19.11
CA MET A 353 -23.29 13.20 -18.24
C MET A 353 -23.36 12.55 -16.86
N VAL A 354 -22.23 12.56 -16.16
CA VAL A 354 -22.10 12.11 -14.77
C VAL A 354 -21.59 13.28 -13.92
N MET A 355 -22.26 13.51 -12.79
CA MET A 355 -21.93 14.60 -11.87
C MET A 355 -21.01 14.10 -10.74
N PRO A 356 -20.17 14.99 -10.18
CA PRO A 356 -19.50 14.69 -8.91
C PRO A 356 -20.52 14.33 -7.82
N GLY A 357 -20.28 13.22 -7.13
CA GLY A 357 -21.17 12.64 -6.12
C GLY A 357 -22.08 11.53 -6.63
N ASP A 358 -22.10 11.26 -7.93
CA ASP A 358 -22.90 10.17 -8.49
C ASP A 358 -22.29 8.79 -8.23
N HIS A 359 -23.21 7.83 -8.02
CA HIS A 359 -22.90 6.38 -8.09
C HIS A 359 -23.46 5.84 -9.40
N ILE A 360 -22.62 5.20 -10.19
CA ILE A 360 -23.00 4.76 -11.54
C ILE A 360 -22.30 3.45 -11.92
N ASP A 361 -23.04 2.59 -12.62
CA ASP A 361 -22.47 1.48 -13.36
C ASP A 361 -22.10 1.97 -14.77
N MET A 362 -20.84 1.82 -15.14
CA MET A 362 -20.35 2.28 -16.44
C MET A 362 -19.48 1.21 -17.11
N GLU A 363 -19.56 1.15 -18.42
CA GLU A 363 -18.68 0.30 -19.25
C GLU A 363 -17.34 1.02 -19.41
N VAL A 364 -16.25 0.30 -19.21
CA VAL A 364 -14.87 0.80 -19.34
C VAL A 364 -14.13 -0.06 -20.35
N GLU A 365 -13.43 0.59 -21.29
CA GLU A 365 -12.52 -0.04 -22.22
C GLU A 365 -11.11 0.51 -22.02
N LEU A 366 -10.21 -0.35 -21.52
CA LEU A 366 -8.80 -0.04 -21.31
C LEU A 366 -8.03 -0.13 -22.63
N ILE A 367 -6.99 0.70 -22.77
CA ILE A 367 -6.09 0.66 -23.95
C ILE A 367 -5.16 -0.56 -23.93
N THR A 368 -5.04 -1.24 -22.81
CA THR A 368 -4.17 -2.40 -22.61
C THR A 368 -4.86 -3.37 -21.67
N GLU A 369 -4.79 -4.66 -21.98
CA GLU A 369 -5.33 -5.70 -21.11
C GLU A 369 -4.56 -5.80 -19.79
N ILE A 370 -5.29 -6.02 -18.70
CA ILE A 370 -4.71 -6.29 -17.38
C ILE A 370 -5.30 -7.58 -16.82
N ALA A 371 -4.56 -8.22 -15.92
CA ALA A 371 -5.08 -9.35 -15.14
C ALA A 371 -6.24 -8.88 -14.26
N MET A 372 -7.46 -9.35 -14.55
CA MET A 372 -8.69 -8.85 -13.94
C MET A 372 -9.59 -10.00 -13.50
N ASP A 373 -10.22 -9.81 -12.35
CA ASP A 373 -11.32 -10.64 -11.83
C ASP A 373 -12.47 -9.73 -11.40
N GLU A 374 -13.68 -10.25 -11.36
CA GLU A 374 -14.81 -9.56 -10.73
C GLU A 374 -14.51 -9.30 -9.24
N GLY A 375 -14.93 -8.15 -8.75
CA GLY A 375 -14.62 -7.68 -7.40
C GLY A 375 -13.30 -6.90 -7.28
N LEU A 376 -12.51 -6.80 -8.36
CA LEU A 376 -11.28 -6.01 -8.34
C LEU A 376 -11.59 -4.52 -8.15
N ARG A 377 -11.01 -3.91 -7.13
CA ARG A 377 -11.15 -2.46 -6.85
C ARG A 377 -10.18 -1.66 -7.72
N PHE A 378 -10.59 -0.43 -8.06
CA PHE A 378 -9.76 0.52 -8.79
C PHE A 378 -10.02 1.96 -8.39
N ALA A 379 -9.03 2.80 -8.63
CA ALA A 379 -9.16 4.25 -8.53
C ALA A 379 -9.11 4.89 -9.92
N ILE A 380 -9.82 6.00 -10.09
CA ILE A 380 -9.83 6.80 -11.32
C ILE A 380 -9.11 8.11 -11.03
N ARG A 381 -8.13 8.45 -11.87
CA ARG A 381 -7.33 9.67 -11.71
C ARG A 381 -7.27 10.50 -13.00
N GLU A 382 -7.24 11.81 -12.82
CA GLU A 382 -7.07 12.79 -13.89
C GLU A 382 -6.21 13.96 -13.39
N GLY A 383 -5.20 14.35 -14.17
CA GLY A 383 -4.38 15.52 -13.85
C GLY A 383 -3.74 15.50 -12.47
N GLY A 384 -3.33 14.32 -11.98
CA GLY A 384 -2.72 14.15 -10.66
C GLY A 384 -3.71 14.07 -9.49
N ARG A 385 -5.04 14.08 -9.74
CA ARG A 385 -6.09 14.00 -8.71
C ARG A 385 -6.87 12.70 -8.82
N THR A 386 -7.30 12.15 -7.70
CA THR A 386 -8.29 11.07 -7.68
C THR A 386 -9.66 11.68 -7.90
N VAL A 387 -10.36 11.21 -8.94
CA VAL A 387 -11.68 11.73 -9.35
C VAL A 387 -12.80 10.73 -9.16
N GLY A 388 -12.46 9.49 -8.87
CA GLY A 388 -13.44 8.44 -8.60
C GLY A 388 -12.78 7.16 -8.14
N SER A 389 -13.61 6.23 -7.71
CA SER A 389 -13.20 4.87 -7.37
C SER A 389 -14.33 3.90 -7.66
N GLY A 390 -13.98 2.65 -7.92
CA GLY A 390 -14.98 1.65 -8.25
C GLY A 390 -14.51 0.22 -8.03
N VAL A 391 -15.41 -0.67 -8.35
CA VAL A 391 -15.19 -2.12 -8.33
C VAL A 391 -15.67 -2.73 -9.64
N VAL A 392 -14.92 -3.67 -10.17
CA VAL A 392 -15.31 -4.46 -11.36
C VAL A 392 -16.49 -5.34 -10.98
N THR A 393 -17.64 -5.15 -11.62
CA THR A 393 -18.86 -5.92 -11.35
C THR A 393 -19.08 -7.04 -12.36
N SER A 394 -18.65 -6.84 -13.60
CA SER A 394 -18.65 -7.89 -14.62
C SER A 394 -17.58 -7.64 -15.68
N ILE A 395 -17.09 -8.70 -16.27
CA ILE A 395 -16.11 -8.69 -17.35
C ILE A 395 -16.84 -8.89 -18.68
N ILE A 396 -16.52 -8.07 -19.67
CA ILE A 396 -17.14 -8.12 -21.01
C ILE A 396 -16.20 -8.83 -21.98
N GLU A 397 -14.91 -8.44 -21.98
CA GLU A 397 -13.88 -8.98 -22.90
C GLU A 397 -12.49 -8.90 -22.27
#